data_3a88bb043c3fa8bc29ac01c96b7887f0
#
_entry.id   3a88bb043c3fa8bc29ac01c96b7887f0
#
_cell.length_a   1.000
_cell.length_b   1.000
_cell.length_c   1.000
_cell.angle_alpha   90.00
_cell.angle_beta   90.00
_cell.angle_gamma   90.00
#
_symmetry.space_group_name_H-M   'P 1'
#
loop_
_entity.id
_entity.type
_entity.pdbx_description
1 polymer ?
#
loop_
_entity_poly.entity_id
_entity_poly.type
_entity_poly.pdbx_seq_one_letter_code
_entity_poly.pdbx_strand_id
1 'polypeptide(L)'
;KHTFMKRIITSLLFLMCLGCVCFSQETIRCRYDFQFKRFPSAKTYGRDSSMIAEIQGHKSIFYSEYYYLRDSTSEAAIAEGMNHIEAAEQMNRYPRGERVIFSIDIRDKSYRKHYFSPAVLEGICDELPIPQWNIEDTYADICGFTCQKATADYLGRKWTVWFTPEIPVIGGPWLLWGTPGLILEATDEESLFRFKAREIGRSDFSRSDEIESRIEEYRKRKNTFFSYPIGKMEQIHYNLRVDILFIDNLIGGGSTVIVDKNGEEVKPSLQPFI
;
A
#
# COMPACT_ATOMS: atom_id res chain seq x y z
N LYS A 1 61.86 -9.06 3.61
CA LYS A 1 60.66 -9.67 2.96
C LYS A 1 59.42 -9.65 3.87
N HIS A 2 59.54 -9.95 5.16
CA HIS A 2 58.39 -10.01 6.09
C HIS A 2 57.71 -8.65 6.34
N THR A 3 58.50 -7.55 6.37
CA THR A 3 57.99 -6.20 6.64
C THR A 3 57.21 -5.60 5.45
N PHE A 4 57.64 -5.97 4.23
CA PHE A 4 57.00 -5.53 3.00
C PHE A 4 55.62 -6.21 2.80
N MET A 5 55.56 -7.51 3.11
CA MET A 5 54.30 -8.29 3.03
C MET A 5 53.28 -7.84 4.07
N LYS A 6 53.68 -7.46 5.30
CA LYS A 6 52.78 -6.89 6.31
C LYS A 6 52.18 -5.56 5.87
N ARG A 7 52.96 -4.70 5.19
CA ARG A 7 52.47 -3.41 4.68
C ARG A 7 51.45 -3.58 3.53
N ILE A 8 51.62 -4.58 2.67
CA ILE A 8 50.66 -4.89 1.60
C ILE A 8 49.35 -5.44 2.20
N ILE A 9 49.42 -6.33 3.18
CA ILE A 9 48.25 -6.90 3.85
C ILE A 9 47.46 -5.82 4.61
N THR A 10 48.14 -4.90 5.32
CA THR A 10 47.47 -3.77 5.99
C THR A 10 46.88 -2.78 5.00
N SER A 11 47.50 -2.53 3.85
CA SER A 11 46.92 -1.67 2.80
C SER A 11 45.72 -2.30 2.13
N LEU A 12 45.73 -3.63 1.89
CA LEU A 12 44.55 -4.34 1.35
C LEU A 12 43.38 -4.39 2.35
N LEU A 13 43.65 -4.61 3.64
CA LEU A 13 42.63 -4.55 4.69
C LEU A 13 42.07 -3.14 4.83
N PHE A 14 42.88 -2.09 4.69
CA PHE A 14 42.41 -0.70 4.73
C PHE A 14 41.56 -0.34 3.49
N LEU A 15 41.90 -0.89 2.31
CA LEU A 15 41.08 -0.74 1.10
C LEU A 15 39.75 -1.50 1.20
N MET A 16 39.68 -2.64 1.88
CA MET A 16 38.45 -3.38 2.14
C MET A 16 37.54 -2.69 3.16
N CYS A 17 38.10 -1.94 4.12
CA CYS A 17 37.29 -1.17 5.09
C CYS A 17 36.69 0.13 4.50
N LEU A 18 37.26 0.67 3.41
CA LEU A 18 36.70 1.85 2.72
C LEU A 18 35.51 1.51 1.79
N GLY A 19 35.21 0.21 1.62
CA GLY A 19 34.10 -0.28 0.78
C GLY A 19 32.73 -0.42 1.49
N CYS A 20 32.64 -0.14 2.79
CA CYS A 20 31.34 0.06 3.45
C CYS A 20 30.81 1.48 3.18
N VAL A 21 30.63 1.82 1.91
CA VAL A 21 29.65 2.84 1.54
C VAL A 21 28.31 2.27 2.00
N CYS A 22 27.75 2.80 3.08
CA CYS A 22 26.31 2.66 3.35
C CYS A 22 25.61 3.23 2.13
N PHE A 23 25.31 2.40 1.14
CA PHE A 23 24.32 2.73 0.15
C PHE A 23 23.02 2.86 0.93
N SER A 24 22.63 4.09 1.23
CA SER A 24 21.23 4.38 1.51
C SER A 24 20.46 3.77 0.36
N GLN A 25 19.61 2.78 0.67
CA GLN A 25 18.90 2.07 -0.38
C GLN A 25 17.87 3.06 -0.94
N GLU A 26 18.12 3.49 -2.19
CA GLU A 26 17.29 4.48 -2.89
C GLU A 26 15.83 4.02 -2.91
N THR A 27 14.92 4.92 -2.57
CA THR A 27 13.48 4.67 -2.61
C THR A 27 12.93 5.08 -3.98
N ILE A 28 12.29 4.16 -4.67
CA ILE A 28 11.49 4.46 -5.86
C ILE A 28 10.10 4.85 -5.39
N ARG A 29 9.69 6.06 -5.76
CA ARG A 29 8.36 6.60 -5.48
C ARG A 29 7.58 6.74 -6.77
N CYS A 30 6.43 6.07 -6.86
CA CYS A 30 5.54 6.14 -8.00
C CYS A 30 4.15 6.61 -7.56
N ARG A 31 3.63 7.66 -8.20
CA ARG A 31 2.28 8.16 -8.02
C ARG A 31 1.36 7.53 -9.04
N TYR A 32 0.25 6.98 -8.60
CA TYR A 32 -0.77 6.38 -9.44
C TYR A 32 -2.09 7.16 -9.39
N ASP A 33 -2.73 7.26 -10.54
CA ASP A 33 -4.16 7.53 -10.66
C ASP A 33 -4.89 6.20 -10.47
N PHE A 34 -5.61 6.07 -9.38
CA PHE A 34 -6.39 4.88 -9.05
C PHE A 34 -7.87 5.13 -9.31
N GLN A 35 -8.47 4.28 -10.13
CA GLN A 35 -9.90 4.28 -10.42
C GLN A 35 -10.49 2.94 -10.03
N PHE A 36 -11.64 2.97 -9.38
CA PHE A 36 -12.30 1.75 -8.93
C PHE A 36 -13.82 1.83 -9.04
N LYS A 37 -14.45 0.70 -9.27
CA LYS A 37 -15.89 0.53 -9.16
C LYS A 37 -16.21 -0.22 -7.87
N ARG A 38 -17.11 0.32 -7.08
CA ARG A 38 -17.57 -0.35 -5.85
C ARG A 38 -18.31 -1.64 -6.12
N PHE A 39 -19.04 -1.70 -7.25
CA PHE A 39 -19.81 -2.84 -7.72
C PHE A 39 -19.62 -2.96 -9.23
N PRO A 40 -19.69 -4.17 -9.82
CA PRO A 40 -19.62 -4.35 -11.26
C PRO A 40 -20.64 -3.52 -12.03
N SER A 41 -21.85 -3.35 -11.45
CA SER A 41 -22.95 -2.55 -12.02
C SER A 41 -22.82 -1.04 -11.82
N ALA A 42 -21.77 -0.55 -11.12
CA ALA A 42 -21.59 0.88 -10.91
C ALA A 42 -21.33 1.60 -12.24
N LYS A 43 -22.10 2.69 -12.49
CA LYS A 43 -21.98 3.50 -13.71
C LYS A 43 -20.74 4.40 -13.70
N THR A 44 -20.29 4.79 -12.51
CA THR A 44 -19.18 5.73 -12.32
C THR A 44 -18.03 5.06 -11.55
N TYR A 45 -16.80 5.52 -11.83
CA TYR A 45 -15.63 5.17 -11.04
C TYR A 45 -15.48 6.10 -9.85
N GLY A 46 -15.14 5.54 -8.68
CA GLY A 46 -14.42 6.26 -7.65
C GLY A 46 -12.99 6.52 -8.13
N ARG A 47 -12.34 7.55 -7.59
CA ARG A 47 -10.99 7.92 -8.01
C ARG A 47 -10.20 8.47 -6.83
N ASP A 48 -8.95 8.00 -6.70
CA ASP A 48 -7.89 8.63 -5.93
C ASP A 48 -6.67 8.82 -6.85
N SER A 49 -6.37 10.07 -7.20
CA SER A 49 -5.27 10.42 -8.10
C SER A 49 -3.93 10.60 -7.37
N SER A 50 -3.86 10.26 -6.09
CA SER A 50 -2.70 10.45 -5.23
C SER A 50 -2.22 9.18 -4.54
N MET A 51 -2.53 8.02 -5.10
CA MET A 51 -2.02 6.76 -4.55
C MET A 51 -0.51 6.65 -4.81
N ILE A 52 0.25 6.43 -3.76
CA ILE A 52 1.71 6.37 -3.80
C ILE A 52 2.17 4.95 -3.50
N ALA A 53 3.03 4.41 -4.34
CA ALA A 53 3.89 3.29 -4.01
C ALA A 53 5.31 3.81 -3.71
N GLU A 54 5.84 3.50 -2.55
CA GLU A 54 7.25 3.68 -2.22
C GLU A 54 7.88 2.31 -2.08
N ILE A 55 8.94 2.05 -2.84
CA ILE A 55 9.61 0.75 -2.92
C ILE A 55 11.07 0.94 -2.56
N GLN A 56 11.53 0.22 -1.54
CA GLN A 56 12.90 0.23 -1.07
C GLN A 56 13.37 -1.22 -0.85
N GLY A 57 14.16 -1.72 -1.78
CA GLY A 57 14.61 -3.11 -1.77
C GLY A 57 13.46 -4.11 -1.84
N HIS A 58 13.27 -4.89 -0.78
CA HIS A 58 12.21 -5.91 -0.68
C HIS A 58 10.94 -5.40 0.02
N LYS A 59 10.96 -4.17 0.52
CA LYS A 59 9.82 -3.56 1.19
C LYS A 59 9.14 -2.53 0.30
N SER A 60 7.84 -2.46 0.41
CA SER A 60 7.06 -1.39 -0.20
C SER A 60 5.90 -0.98 0.68
N ILE A 61 5.50 0.29 0.53
CA ILE A 61 4.30 0.83 1.16
C ILE A 61 3.42 1.43 0.07
N PHE A 62 2.11 1.20 0.17
CA PHE A 62 1.12 1.75 -0.75
C PHE A 62 0.02 2.48 0.01
N TYR A 63 -0.15 3.77 -0.25
CA TYR A 63 -1.05 4.65 0.51
C TYR A 63 -1.57 5.81 -0.33
N SER A 64 -2.64 6.47 0.14
CA SER A 64 -3.12 7.74 -0.43
C SER A 64 -2.38 8.91 0.18
N GLU A 65 -1.69 9.71 -0.65
CA GLU A 65 -1.05 10.94 -0.20
C GLU A 65 -2.08 11.97 0.26
N TYR A 66 -3.26 12.05 -0.37
CA TYR A 66 -4.33 12.92 0.09
C TYR A 66 -4.79 12.56 1.49
N TYR A 67 -5.00 11.26 1.76
CA TYR A 67 -5.36 10.83 3.11
C TYR A 67 -4.26 11.18 4.12
N TYR A 68 -2.99 10.88 3.79
CA TYR A 68 -1.85 11.20 4.62
C TYR A 68 -1.75 12.70 4.94
N LEU A 69 -1.87 13.58 3.92
CA LEU A 69 -1.80 15.02 4.09
C LEU A 69 -2.96 15.57 4.93
N ARG A 70 -4.17 15.05 4.74
CA ARG A 70 -5.33 15.42 5.54
C ARG A 70 -5.13 15.10 7.01
N ASP A 71 -4.66 13.91 7.28
CA ASP A 71 -4.46 13.40 8.63
C ASP A 71 -3.33 14.17 9.34
N SER A 72 -2.16 14.33 8.71
CA SER A 72 -1.03 15.09 9.25
C SER A 72 -1.37 16.58 9.48
N THR A 73 -2.14 17.19 8.57
CA THR A 73 -2.57 18.58 8.73
C THR A 73 -3.53 18.73 9.89
N SER A 74 -4.44 17.78 10.10
CA SER A 74 -5.36 17.79 11.24
C SER A 74 -4.61 17.64 12.57
N GLU A 75 -3.65 16.72 12.64
CA GLU A 75 -2.82 16.53 13.83
C GLU A 75 -1.97 17.76 14.15
N ALA A 76 -1.34 18.36 13.15
CA ALA A 76 -0.56 19.59 13.33
C ALA A 76 -1.43 20.75 13.86
N ALA A 77 -2.62 20.94 13.28
CA ALA A 77 -3.55 21.98 13.72
C ALA A 77 -4.01 21.78 15.18
N ILE A 78 -4.28 20.55 15.60
CA ILE A 78 -4.62 20.22 16.99
C ILE A 78 -3.42 20.47 17.92
N ALA A 79 -2.21 20.10 17.49
CA ALA A 79 -0.98 20.35 18.25
C ALA A 79 -0.69 21.87 18.44
N GLU A 80 -1.10 22.69 17.48
CA GLU A 80 -1.05 24.17 17.56
C GLU A 80 -2.18 24.77 18.41
N GLY A 81 -3.06 23.94 18.98
CA GLY A 81 -4.13 24.37 19.89
C GLY A 81 -5.46 24.70 19.21
N MET A 82 -5.60 24.38 17.92
CA MET A 82 -6.87 24.52 17.21
C MET A 82 -7.91 23.50 17.74
N ASN A 83 -9.17 23.87 17.75
CA ASN A 83 -10.24 22.93 18.04
C ASN A 83 -10.50 21.99 16.84
N HIS A 84 -11.28 20.94 17.05
CA HIS A 84 -11.55 19.92 16.02
C HIS A 84 -12.26 20.47 14.76
N ILE A 85 -13.03 21.56 14.88
CA ILE A 85 -13.69 22.18 13.73
C ILE A 85 -12.67 22.93 12.88
N GLU A 86 -11.83 23.73 13.50
CA GLU A 86 -10.74 24.45 12.83
C GLU A 86 -9.74 23.47 12.16
N ALA A 87 -9.38 22.40 12.85
CA ALA A 87 -8.52 21.35 12.31
C ALA A 87 -9.17 20.67 11.08
N ALA A 88 -10.49 20.42 11.13
CA ALA A 88 -11.24 19.86 10.01
C ALA A 88 -11.27 20.81 8.80
N GLU A 89 -11.34 22.12 9.01
CA GLU A 89 -11.25 23.10 7.93
C GLU A 89 -9.88 23.09 7.26
N GLN A 90 -8.80 23.01 8.02
CA GLN A 90 -7.44 22.88 7.48
C GLN A 90 -7.30 21.60 6.64
N MET A 91 -7.79 20.50 7.16
CA MET A 91 -7.81 19.20 6.47
C MET A 91 -8.56 19.25 5.14
N ASN A 92 -9.64 20.03 5.01
CA ASN A 92 -10.46 20.12 3.81
C ASN A 92 -9.78 20.83 2.63
N ARG A 93 -8.57 21.35 2.79
CA ARG A 93 -7.72 21.85 1.68
C ARG A 93 -7.30 20.74 0.72
N TYR A 94 -7.27 19.50 1.19
CA TYR A 94 -6.91 18.34 0.39
C TYR A 94 -8.16 17.54 0.02
N PRO A 95 -8.23 16.93 -1.19
CA PRO A 95 -9.26 15.98 -1.53
C PRO A 95 -9.32 14.81 -0.53
N ARG A 96 -10.44 14.11 -0.50
CA ARG A 96 -10.53 12.86 0.27
C ARG A 96 -9.74 11.77 -0.45
N GLY A 97 -8.84 11.11 0.27
CA GLY A 97 -8.09 9.96 -0.19
C GLY A 97 -8.63 8.65 0.37
N GLU A 98 -8.12 7.54 -0.16
CA GLU A 98 -8.42 6.20 0.35
C GLU A 98 -7.78 6.00 1.72
N ARG A 99 -8.56 5.49 2.68
CA ARG A 99 -8.17 5.31 4.09
C ARG A 99 -7.43 4.00 4.35
N VAL A 100 -6.71 3.52 3.36
CA VAL A 100 -6.04 2.23 3.42
C VAL A 100 -4.56 2.41 3.18
N ILE A 101 -3.74 1.74 3.99
CA ILE A 101 -2.31 1.63 3.81
C ILE A 101 -1.95 0.16 3.74
N PHE A 102 -1.12 -0.21 2.77
CA PHE A 102 -0.52 -1.53 2.64
C PHE A 102 0.98 -1.42 2.89
N SER A 103 1.49 -2.19 3.83
CA SER A 103 2.94 -2.40 4.04
C SER A 103 3.28 -3.82 3.62
N ILE A 104 4.20 -3.99 2.67
CA ILE A 104 4.49 -5.26 2.01
C ILE A 104 5.96 -5.60 2.20
N ASP A 105 6.26 -6.84 2.57
CA ASP A 105 7.60 -7.42 2.52
C ASP A 105 7.58 -8.64 1.58
N ILE A 106 8.14 -8.46 0.37
CA ILE A 106 8.14 -9.54 -0.64
C ILE A 106 9.13 -10.65 -0.32
N ARG A 107 10.17 -10.40 0.49
CA ARG A 107 11.11 -11.43 0.94
C ARG A 107 10.43 -12.38 1.90
N ASP A 108 9.68 -11.84 2.85
CA ASP A 108 8.95 -12.61 3.86
C ASP A 108 7.57 -13.06 3.34
N LYS A 109 7.21 -12.64 2.11
CA LYS A 109 5.90 -12.94 1.48
C LYS A 109 4.75 -12.57 2.40
N SER A 110 4.82 -11.39 2.98
CA SER A 110 3.83 -10.91 3.93
C SER A 110 3.35 -9.51 3.60
N TYR A 111 2.17 -9.17 4.07
CA TYR A 111 1.73 -7.78 4.09
C TYR A 111 0.85 -7.49 5.30
N ARG A 112 0.76 -6.20 5.63
CA ARG A 112 -0.19 -5.64 6.58
C ARG A 112 -1.05 -4.62 5.87
N LYS A 113 -2.35 -4.71 6.11
CA LYS A 113 -3.33 -3.74 5.63
C LYS A 113 -3.86 -2.96 6.83
N HIS A 114 -3.75 -1.65 6.80
CA HIS A 114 -4.30 -0.78 7.82
C HIS A 114 -5.45 0.03 7.22
N TYR A 115 -6.62 -0.07 7.81
CA TYR A 115 -7.79 0.72 7.47
C TYR A 115 -8.08 1.71 8.60
N PHE A 116 -8.14 2.99 8.26
CA PHE A 116 -8.37 4.09 9.19
C PHE A 116 -9.84 4.53 9.13
N SER A 117 -10.54 4.24 10.19
CA SER A 117 -11.89 4.72 10.52
C SER A 117 -11.78 5.16 11.99
N PRO A 118 -12.76 5.64 12.74
CA PRO A 118 -12.50 6.13 14.11
C PRO A 118 -11.46 5.31 14.91
N ALA A 119 -11.31 4.03 14.58
CA ALA A 119 -10.23 3.15 15.02
C ALA A 119 -9.39 2.67 13.84
N VAL A 120 -8.19 2.16 14.09
CA VAL A 120 -7.35 1.48 13.10
C VAL A 120 -7.64 -0.02 13.13
N LEU A 121 -7.99 -0.57 11.97
CA LEU A 121 -8.10 -2.00 11.77
C LEU A 121 -6.87 -2.49 11.02
N GLU A 122 -6.10 -3.38 11.63
CA GLU A 122 -4.96 -4.05 11.02
C GLU A 122 -5.37 -5.45 10.55
N GLY A 123 -5.10 -5.75 9.29
CA GLY A 123 -5.17 -7.09 8.72
C GLY A 123 -3.78 -7.64 8.46
N ILE A 124 -3.50 -8.84 8.93
CA ILE A 124 -2.21 -9.51 8.82
C ILE A 124 -2.33 -10.66 7.80
N CYS A 125 -1.42 -10.69 6.83
CA CYS A 125 -1.22 -11.78 5.91
C CYS A 125 0.25 -12.19 5.91
N ASP A 126 0.55 -13.42 6.31
CA ASP A 126 1.91 -13.97 6.39
C ASP A 126 2.21 -14.94 5.24
N GLU A 127 1.27 -15.13 4.32
CA GLU A 127 1.40 -16.02 3.15
C GLU A 127 0.89 -15.30 1.89
N LEU A 128 1.56 -14.21 1.50
CA LEU A 128 1.23 -13.49 0.26
C LEU A 128 1.61 -14.36 -0.95
N PRO A 129 0.66 -14.75 -1.81
CA PRO A 129 0.94 -15.55 -2.98
C PRO A 129 1.92 -14.86 -3.93
N ILE A 130 2.72 -15.65 -4.63
CA ILE A 130 3.60 -15.14 -5.69
C ILE A 130 2.82 -15.11 -7.00
N PRO A 131 2.64 -13.93 -7.65
CA PRO A 131 2.00 -13.86 -8.95
C PRO A 131 2.80 -14.64 -10.01
N GLN A 132 2.12 -15.45 -10.80
CA GLN A 132 2.72 -16.18 -11.93
C GLN A 132 2.45 -15.40 -13.21
N TRP A 133 3.35 -14.46 -13.54
CA TRP A 133 3.20 -13.60 -14.71
C TRP A 133 3.50 -14.35 -16.01
N ASN A 134 2.55 -14.32 -16.93
CA ASN A 134 2.78 -14.62 -18.34
C ASN A 134 3.19 -13.34 -19.04
N ILE A 135 4.48 -13.21 -19.36
CA ILE A 135 5.07 -12.05 -20.02
C ILE A 135 4.86 -12.18 -21.53
N GLU A 136 4.27 -11.16 -22.14
CA GLU A 136 3.95 -11.13 -23.57
C GLU A 136 4.98 -10.28 -24.34
N ASP A 137 5.22 -10.61 -25.60
CA ASP A 137 6.06 -9.82 -26.50
C ASP A 137 5.26 -8.61 -27.08
N THR A 138 4.73 -7.80 -26.17
CA THR A 138 3.89 -6.65 -26.48
C THR A 138 4.38 -5.48 -25.66
N TYR A 139 4.61 -4.33 -26.33
CA TYR A 139 5.25 -3.15 -25.73
C TYR A 139 4.38 -1.90 -25.88
N ALA A 140 4.52 -0.96 -24.94
CA ALA A 140 3.89 0.35 -24.98
C ALA A 140 4.76 1.38 -24.25
N ASP A 141 4.66 2.65 -24.61
CA ASP A 141 5.32 3.74 -23.90
C ASP A 141 4.39 4.32 -22.82
N ILE A 142 4.81 4.26 -21.56
CA ILE A 142 4.04 4.75 -20.41
C ILE A 142 4.95 5.61 -19.55
N CYS A 143 4.57 6.86 -19.30
CA CYS A 143 5.35 7.83 -18.53
C CYS A 143 6.80 8.02 -19.04
N GLY A 144 7.04 7.82 -20.34
CA GLY A 144 8.37 7.95 -20.94
C GLY A 144 9.26 6.71 -20.80
N PHE A 145 8.72 5.58 -20.36
CA PHE A 145 9.41 4.29 -20.25
C PHE A 145 8.83 3.28 -21.22
N THR A 146 9.69 2.46 -21.82
CA THR A 146 9.24 1.30 -22.59
C THR A 146 8.76 0.21 -21.63
N CYS A 147 7.47 -0.12 -21.72
CA CYS A 147 6.81 -1.10 -20.86
C CYS A 147 6.47 -2.35 -21.65
N GLN A 148 6.61 -3.50 -21.00
CA GLN A 148 6.21 -4.81 -21.51
C GLN A 148 4.94 -5.28 -20.79
N LYS A 149 4.06 -5.95 -21.56
CA LYS A 149 2.79 -6.47 -21.04
C LYS A 149 2.99 -7.80 -20.32
N ALA A 150 2.26 -7.99 -19.22
CA ALA A 150 2.14 -9.31 -18.57
C ALA A 150 0.72 -9.53 -18.04
N THR A 151 0.33 -10.81 -17.92
CA THR A 151 -0.97 -11.22 -17.39
C THR A 151 -0.81 -12.29 -16.32
N ALA A 152 -1.67 -12.32 -15.32
CA ALA A 152 -1.70 -13.35 -14.29
C ALA A 152 -3.09 -13.48 -13.65
N ASP A 153 -3.43 -14.68 -13.21
CA ASP A 153 -4.48 -14.88 -12.22
C ASP A 153 -3.88 -14.71 -10.82
N TYR A 154 -4.33 -13.66 -10.11
CA TYR A 154 -3.74 -13.30 -8.84
C TYR A 154 -4.77 -12.68 -7.89
N LEU A 155 -4.81 -13.18 -6.65
CA LEU A 155 -5.75 -12.75 -5.60
C LEU A 155 -7.21 -12.71 -6.09
N GLY A 156 -7.64 -13.79 -6.79
CA GLY A 156 -9.01 -13.95 -7.27
C GLY A 156 -9.39 -13.10 -8.47
N ARG A 157 -8.44 -12.45 -9.14
CA ARG A 157 -8.65 -11.64 -10.33
C ARG A 157 -7.65 -11.98 -11.42
N LYS A 158 -8.06 -11.80 -12.66
CA LYS A 158 -7.15 -11.83 -13.79
C LYS A 158 -6.67 -10.41 -14.08
N TRP A 159 -5.37 -10.22 -13.92
CA TRP A 159 -4.70 -8.93 -14.09
C TRP A 159 -4.00 -8.85 -15.43
N THR A 160 -4.06 -7.67 -16.04
CA THR A 160 -3.18 -7.22 -17.09
C THR A 160 -2.35 -6.07 -16.53
N VAL A 161 -1.02 -6.19 -16.64
CA VAL A 161 -0.09 -5.16 -16.17
C VAL A 161 0.89 -4.76 -17.27
N TRP A 162 1.39 -3.55 -17.16
CA TRP A 162 2.50 -3.03 -17.96
C TRP A 162 3.62 -2.63 -17.00
N PHE A 163 4.77 -3.26 -17.16
CA PHE A 163 5.94 -3.03 -16.31
C PHE A 163 7.13 -2.59 -17.15
N THR A 164 8.03 -1.80 -16.55
CA THR A 164 9.27 -1.38 -17.21
C THR A 164 10.49 -2.01 -16.55
N PRO A 165 11.35 -2.72 -17.31
CA PRO A 165 12.63 -3.23 -16.81
C PRO A 165 13.68 -2.12 -16.61
N GLU A 166 13.45 -0.91 -17.14
CA GLU A 166 14.34 0.24 -16.96
C GLU A 166 14.42 0.71 -15.50
N ILE A 167 13.40 0.36 -14.68
CA ILE A 167 13.38 0.57 -13.25
C ILE A 167 13.35 -0.81 -12.58
N PRO A 168 14.53 -1.38 -12.24
CA PRO A 168 14.67 -2.78 -11.84
C PRO A 168 14.30 -3.02 -10.36
N VAL A 169 13.07 -2.63 -9.98
CA VAL A 169 12.48 -2.91 -8.68
C VAL A 169 11.32 -3.89 -8.82
N ILE A 170 11.17 -4.77 -7.84
CA ILE A 170 10.09 -5.76 -7.83
C ILE A 170 8.90 -5.18 -7.08
N GLY A 171 8.01 -4.50 -7.79
CA GLY A 171 6.86 -3.88 -7.14
C GLY A 171 5.99 -3.07 -8.09
N GLY A 172 4.90 -2.53 -7.52
CA GLY A 172 3.90 -1.78 -8.26
C GLY A 172 2.82 -1.22 -7.33
N PRO A 173 1.66 -0.89 -7.86
CA PRO A 173 0.54 -0.42 -7.07
C PRO A 173 -0.06 -1.58 -6.26
N TRP A 174 -0.62 -1.26 -5.10
CA TRP A 174 -1.32 -2.20 -4.23
C TRP A 174 -0.45 -3.41 -3.85
N LEU A 175 -0.94 -4.64 -4.03
CA LEU A 175 -0.24 -5.90 -3.80
C LEU A 175 0.33 -6.52 -5.09
N LEU A 176 0.43 -5.75 -6.19
CA LEU A 176 0.97 -6.23 -7.45
C LEU A 176 2.50 -6.15 -7.46
N TRP A 177 3.16 -7.30 -7.64
CA TRP A 177 4.60 -7.45 -7.59
C TRP A 177 5.09 -8.63 -8.44
N GLY A 178 6.38 -8.88 -8.52
CA GLY A 178 6.95 -10.08 -9.13
C GLY A 178 7.24 -9.99 -10.62
N THR A 179 6.97 -8.85 -11.27
CA THR A 179 7.49 -8.57 -12.62
C THR A 179 8.96 -8.17 -12.55
N PRO A 180 9.74 -8.38 -13.64
CA PRO A 180 11.15 -7.98 -13.68
C PRO A 180 11.32 -6.46 -13.91
N GLY A 181 10.66 -5.64 -13.09
CA GLY A 181 10.65 -4.19 -13.15
C GLY A 181 9.38 -3.59 -12.54
N LEU A 182 9.35 -2.25 -12.46
CA LEU A 182 8.24 -1.49 -11.88
C LEU A 182 6.97 -1.60 -12.72
N ILE A 183 5.84 -1.96 -12.11
CA ILE A 183 4.53 -1.97 -12.75
C ILE A 183 4.01 -0.53 -12.83
N LEU A 184 3.79 -0.02 -14.04
CA LEU A 184 3.30 1.34 -14.28
C LEU A 184 1.80 1.42 -14.54
N GLU A 185 1.21 0.41 -15.16
CA GLU A 185 -0.24 0.29 -15.31
C GLU A 185 -0.72 -1.10 -14.90
N ALA A 186 -1.89 -1.17 -14.31
CA ALA A 186 -2.55 -2.43 -13.99
C ALA A 186 -4.06 -2.27 -14.12
N THR A 187 -4.71 -3.29 -14.68
CA THR A 187 -6.17 -3.35 -14.81
C THR A 187 -6.62 -4.79 -14.64
N ASP A 188 -7.68 -5.03 -13.87
CA ASP A 188 -8.31 -6.35 -13.82
C ASP A 188 -9.23 -6.57 -15.02
N GLU A 189 -9.53 -7.83 -15.36
CA GLU A 189 -10.33 -8.22 -16.56
C GLU A 189 -11.70 -7.55 -16.59
N GLU A 190 -12.34 -7.39 -15.42
CA GLU A 190 -13.64 -6.72 -15.30
C GLU A 190 -13.53 -5.19 -15.31
N SER A 191 -12.31 -4.66 -15.36
CA SER A 191 -12.03 -3.22 -15.27
C SER A 191 -12.62 -2.57 -14.02
N LEU A 192 -12.72 -3.30 -12.92
CA LEU A 192 -13.17 -2.74 -11.65
C LEU A 192 -12.08 -1.91 -10.98
N PHE A 193 -10.82 -2.27 -11.21
CA PHE A 193 -9.66 -1.60 -10.65
C PHE A 193 -8.66 -1.24 -11.75
N ARG A 194 -8.28 0.02 -11.77
CA ARG A 194 -7.32 0.56 -12.72
C ARG A 194 -6.30 1.42 -12.01
N PHE A 195 -5.03 1.11 -12.21
CA PHE A 195 -3.91 1.91 -11.73
C PHE A 195 -3.14 2.42 -12.95
N LYS A 196 -2.83 3.70 -12.94
CA LYS A 196 -2.02 4.32 -14.00
C LYS A 196 -0.99 5.25 -13.38
N ALA A 197 0.30 4.95 -13.58
CA ALA A 197 1.38 5.82 -13.16
C ALA A 197 1.26 7.22 -13.78
N ARG A 198 1.60 8.24 -13.00
CA ARG A 198 1.59 9.65 -13.42
C ARG A 198 2.93 10.32 -13.20
N GLU A 199 3.63 9.90 -12.17
CA GLU A 199 4.88 10.48 -11.76
C GLU A 199 5.76 9.40 -11.13
N ILE A 200 7.03 9.38 -11.50
CA ILE A 200 8.01 8.44 -10.97
C ILE A 200 9.24 9.25 -10.56
N GLY A 201 9.68 9.04 -9.33
CA GLY A 201 10.85 9.71 -8.78
C GLY A 201 11.71 8.77 -7.96
N ARG A 202 12.93 9.22 -7.71
CA ARG A 202 13.88 8.60 -6.80
C ARG A 202 14.09 9.52 -5.61
N SER A 203 14.20 8.95 -4.43
CA SER A 203 14.37 9.70 -3.19
C SER A 203 15.24 8.93 -2.21
N ASP A 204 16.06 9.64 -1.47
CA ASP A 204 16.78 9.11 -0.31
C ASP A 204 15.87 9.03 0.94
N PHE A 205 14.64 9.53 0.83
CA PHE A 205 13.65 9.58 1.88
C PHE A 205 12.46 8.66 1.54
N SER A 206 12.02 7.88 2.52
CA SER A 206 10.76 7.13 2.49
C SER A 206 9.86 7.60 3.63
N ARG A 207 8.56 7.72 3.35
CA ARG A 207 7.55 7.96 4.40
C ARG A 207 7.18 6.71 5.19
N SER A 208 7.74 5.56 4.82
CA SER A 208 7.46 4.29 5.47
C SER A 208 7.66 4.38 6.99
N ASP A 209 8.82 4.89 7.43
CA ASP A 209 9.15 4.98 8.86
C ASP A 209 8.21 5.94 9.61
N GLU A 210 7.83 7.04 8.98
CA GLU A 210 6.87 7.99 9.55
C GLU A 210 5.48 7.38 9.69
N ILE A 211 5.00 6.69 8.65
CA ILE A 211 3.70 6.01 8.66
C ILE A 211 3.71 4.87 9.68
N GLU A 212 4.77 4.07 9.75
CA GLU A 212 4.90 3.00 10.75
C GLU A 212 4.94 3.55 12.17
N SER A 213 5.63 4.67 12.41
CA SER A 213 5.65 5.34 13.71
C SER A 213 4.24 5.78 14.13
N ARG A 214 3.46 6.33 13.22
CA ARG A 214 2.07 6.73 13.49
C ARG A 214 1.17 5.53 13.79
N ILE A 215 1.29 4.45 13.02
CA ILE A 215 0.55 3.21 13.30
C ILE A 215 0.89 2.70 14.70
N GLU A 216 2.16 2.76 15.10
CA GLU A 216 2.60 2.34 16.44
C GLU A 216 2.03 3.23 17.56
N GLU A 217 1.85 4.52 17.32
CA GLU A 217 1.15 5.41 18.25
C GLU A 217 -0.31 5.00 18.45
N TYR A 218 -1.04 4.68 17.35
CA TYR A 218 -2.40 4.15 17.44
C TYR A 218 -2.44 2.83 18.21
N ARG A 219 -1.46 1.94 17.99
CA ARG A 219 -1.35 0.65 18.70
C ARG A 219 -1.23 0.82 20.22
N LYS A 220 -0.59 1.88 20.68
CA LYS A 220 -0.45 2.20 22.11
C LYS A 220 -1.73 2.76 22.75
N ARG A 221 -2.66 3.29 21.96
CA ARG A 221 -3.93 3.86 22.47
C ARG A 221 -4.95 2.75 22.67
N LYS A 222 -5.53 2.67 23.88
CA LYS A 222 -6.60 1.70 24.19
C LYS A 222 -7.83 1.93 23.32
N ASN A 223 -8.43 0.84 22.84
CA ASN A 223 -9.69 0.83 22.08
C ASN A 223 -9.65 1.61 20.74
N THR A 224 -8.46 1.85 20.19
CA THR A 224 -8.31 2.53 18.90
C THR A 224 -7.53 1.70 17.88
N PHE A 225 -7.05 0.53 18.26
CA PHE A 225 -6.29 -0.37 17.39
C PHE A 225 -6.74 -1.82 17.56
N PHE A 226 -7.11 -2.47 16.47
CA PHE A 226 -7.58 -3.85 16.44
C PHE A 226 -6.85 -4.62 15.33
N SER A 227 -6.21 -5.72 15.70
CA SER A 227 -5.43 -6.55 14.77
C SER A 227 -6.09 -7.91 14.58
N TYR A 228 -6.20 -8.34 13.32
CA TYR A 228 -6.85 -9.59 12.92
C TYR A 228 -6.09 -10.26 11.75
N PRO A 229 -6.22 -11.59 11.59
CA PRO A 229 -5.92 -12.21 10.30
C PRO A 229 -6.68 -11.52 9.18
N ILE A 230 -6.07 -11.42 7.98
CA ILE A 230 -6.60 -10.59 6.89
C ILE A 230 -8.04 -10.92 6.51
N GLY A 231 -8.41 -12.20 6.43
CA GLY A 231 -9.78 -12.62 6.09
C GLY A 231 -10.82 -12.12 7.09
N LYS A 232 -10.51 -12.10 8.39
CA LYS A 232 -11.40 -11.56 9.42
C LYS A 232 -11.47 -10.03 9.34
N MET A 233 -10.35 -9.37 9.10
CA MET A 233 -10.30 -7.91 8.93
C MET A 233 -11.15 -7.46 7.74
N GLU A 234 -11.05 -8.16 6.61
CA GLU A 234 -11.85 -7.87 5.41
C GLU A 234 -13.35 -8.01 5.68
N GLN A 235 -13.77 -9.03 6.42
CA GLN A 235 -15.16 -9.20 6.82
C GLN A 235 -15.65 -8.04 7.71
N ILE A 236 -14.84 -7.64 8.70
CA ILE A 236 -15.15 -6.49 9.56
C ILE A 236 -15.24 -5.22 8.74
N HIS A 237 -14.29 -4.99 7.84
CA HIS A 237 -14.26 -3.81 6.98
C HIS A 237 -15.48 -3.75 6.05
N TYR A 238 -15.89 -4.86 5.47
CA TYR A 238 -17.12 -4.96 4.68
C TYR A 238 -18.34 -4.57 5.53
N ASN A 239 -18.44 -5.11 6.74
CA ASN A 239 -19.54 -4.84 7.66
C ASN A 239 -19.63 -3.36 8.07
N LEU A 240 -18.50 -2.71 8.34
CA LEU A 240 -18.43 -1.28 8.64
C LEU A 240 -18.93 -0.38 7.49
N ARG A 241 -18.88 -0.87 6.26
CA ARG A 241 -19.39 -0.13 5.08
C ARG A 241 -20.88 -0.31 4.85
N VAL A 242 -21.43 -1.43 5.28
CA VAL A 242 -22.82 -1.81 5.04
C VAL A 242 -23.71 -1.36 6.19
N ASP A 243 -23.20 -1.30 7.41
CA ASP A 243 -24.00 -1.03 8.61
C ASP A 243 -23.26 -0.09 9.59
N ILE A 244 -23.79 1.14 9.74
CA ILE A 244 -23.28 2.12 10.71
C ILE A 244 -23.43 1.61 12.17
N LEU A 245 -24.47 0.81 12.44
CA LEU A 245 -24.72 0.23 13.77
C LEU A 245 -23.67 -0.82 14.18
N PHE A 246 -22.94 -1.38 13.22
CA PHE A 246 -21.88 -2.34 13.47
C PHE A 246 -20.70 -1.73 14.25
N ILE A 247 -20.45 -0.43 14.10
CA ILE A 247 -19.37 0.27 14.82
C ILE A 247 -19.62 0.24 16.33
N ASP A 248 -20.85 0.47 16.77
CA ASP A 248 -21.21 0.46 18.18
C ASP A 248 -21.07 -0.94 18.80
N ASN A 249 -21.37 -1.98 18.03
CA ASN A 249 -21.21 -3.37 18.45
C ASN A 249 -19.74 -3.84 18.49
N LEU A 250 -18.89 -3.35 17.58
CA LEU A 250 -17.46 -3.67 17.57
C LEU A 250 -16.75 -3.12 18.83
N ILE A 251 -17.13 -1.92 19.25
CA ILE A 251 -16.59 -1.24 20.42
C ILE A 251 -17.20 -1.83 21.69
N GLY A 252 -18.45 -2.31 21.64
CA GLY A 252 -19.21 -2.85 22.77
C GLY A 252 -19.12 -4.37 22.98
N GLY A 253 -18.47 -5.14 22.09
CA GLY A 253 -18.25 -6.58 22.25
C GLY A 253 -19.43 -7.48 21.87
N GLY A 254 -20.42 -7.01 21.13
CA GLY A 254 -21.54 -7.79 20.59
C GLY A 254 -21.18 -8.58 19.32
N SER A 255 -21.84 -9.74 19.09
CA SER A 255 -21.76 -10.48 17.83
C SER A 255 -22.94 -10.12 16.95
N THR A 256 -22.68 -9.65 15.71
CA THR A 256 -23.71 -9.28 14.75
C THR A 256 -23.64 -10.17 13.50
N VAL A 257 -24.77 -10.74 13.12
CA VAL A 257 -24.94 -11.44 11.85
C VAL A 257 -25.54 -10.44 10.86
N ILE A 258 -24.95 -10.30 9.68
CA ILE A 258 -25.48 -9.43 8.64
C ILE A 258 -26.47 -10.22 7.81
N VAL A 259 -27.64 -9.65 7.66
CA VAL A 259 -28.69 -10.17 6.78
C VAL A 259 -28.97 -9.14 5.66
N ASP A 260 -29.26 -9.64 4.47
CA ASP A 260 -29.70 -8.80 3.36
C ASP A 260 -31.13 -8.26 3.59
N LYS A 261 -31.62 -7.47 2.63
CA LYS A 261 -32.99 -6.92 2.67
C LYS A 261 -34.10 -7.99 2.75
N ASN A 262 -33.78 -9.28 2.52
CA ASN A 262 -34.69 -10.42 2.59
C ASN A 262 -34.52 -11.22 3.88
N GLY A 263 -33.57 -10.84 4.76
CA GLY A 263 -33.28 -11.52 6.02
C GLY A 263 -32.31 -12.71 5.86
N GLU A 264 -31.65 -12.88 4.71
CA GLU A 264 -30.67 -13.93 4.50
C GLU A 264 -29.27 -13.48 4.93
N GLU A 265 -28.52 -14.41 5.55
CA GLU A 265 -27.14 -14.14 5.98
C GLU A 265 -26.24 -13.86 4.79
N VAL A 266 -25.70 -12.64 4.72
CA VAL A 266 -24.76 -12.24 3.67
C VAL A 266 -23.37 -12.76 4.01
N LYS A 267 -22.91 -13.79 3.30
CA LYS A 267 -21.52 -14.20 3.33
C LYS A 267 -20.70 -13.22 2.49
N PRO A 268 -19.75 -12.48 3.07
CA PRO A 268 -18.92 -11.56 2.30
C PRO A 268 -18.13 -12.36 1.27
N SER A 269 -18.29 -12.03 -0.01
CA SER A 269 -17.31 -12.43 -1.01
C SER A 269 -16.05 -11.66 -0.71
N LEU A 270 -14.93 -12.37 -0.48
CA LEU A 270 -13.61 -11.77 -0.28
C LEU A 270 -13.23 -10.96 -1.51
N GLN A 271 -13.63 -9.69 -1.54
CA GLN A 271 -13.20 -8.75 -2.57
C GLN A 271 -12.06 -7.93 -1.96
N PRO A 272 -10.84 -8.03 -2.49
CA PRO A 272 -9.64 -7.49 -1.83
C PRO A 272 -9.59 -5.97 -1.71
N PHE A 273 -10.55 -5.24 -2.28
CA PHE A 273 -10.48 -3.77 -2.37
C PHE A 273 -11.66 -3.00 -1.80
N ILE A 274 -12.65 -3.63 -1.30
CA ILE A 274 -13.79 -2.83 -0.85
C ILE A 274 -13.93 -2.88 0.64
#